data_90dbf957d4d04b0f954f848d281c1aa2
#
_entry.id   90dbf957d4d04b0f954f848d281c1aa2
#
_cell.length_a   1.000
_cell.length_b   1.000
_cell.length_c   1.000
_cell.angle_alpha   90.00
_cell.angle_beta   90.00
_cell.angle_gamma   90.00
#
_symmetry.space_group_name_H-M   'P 1'
#
loop_
_entity.id
_entity.type
_entity.pdbx_description
1 polymer ?
#
loop_
_entity_poly.entity_id
_entity_poly.type
_entity_poly.pdbx_seq_one_letter_code
_entity_poly.pdbx_strand_id
1 'polypeptide(L)'
;KIELNAGTINNNLMQVTVGDEYQITGGISNDLAVTGKDYGKCDRYLYISREAAVGNKAVYFQTGSKTVTPDDSSLDIRLGNTSAANVTALTDASKSMGWNDPLTTLWVQRDGAAELTIGGLTVNDLPVYVLSLPVDETGKVLDASEVQVYEAQKTDTGDGDDIDITLPDVSGNGYAVAIVQPSQNHGTLVINGPETIERNKTGEHYPVTYTVTYDMSESMESIIEQAGGEAEYVLTIDQDVRLTGNPGSFNGESIQVTYTLPRSEFKVGDFLLASARLKITVGQHDYIIPSNVTKTQKIETTYNLTTQVNGGHGTISASKAGLAAGSQETVVFTPDSGYEIDTVTVNGVKAEVLSNTLEVIMDADKTVIVTYKSIPHTHSYGADWKSDADNHWHECPCGDKKDTAAHSFKWVIDKEPTATRKGSKHEECTVCGYK
;
A
#
# COMPACT_ATOMS: atom_id res chain seq x y z
N LYS A 1 -22.50 -2.71 21.22
CA LYS A 1 -21.21 -2.32 20.65
C LYS A 1 -20.11 -2.67 21.61
N ILE A 2 -19.06 -3.35 21.15
CA ILE A 2 -17.81 -3.53 21.87
C ILE A 2 -16.72 -2.83 21.04
N GLU A 3 -15.99 -1.95 21.68
CA GLU A 3 -14.80 -1.32 21.09
C GLU A 3 -13.56 -1.99 21.69
N LEU A 4 -12.71 -2.53 20.83
CA LEU A 4 -11.42 -3.08 21.22
C LEU A 4 -10.34 -2.04 20.95
N ASN A 5 -9.83 -1.43 22.01
CA ASN A 5 -8.73 -0.46 21.97
C ASN A 5 -7.58 -1.02 22.79
N ALA A 6 -6.96 -2.10 22.39
CA ALA A 6 -5.92 -2.81 23.10
C ALA A 6 -6.25 -3.06 24.60
N GLY A 7 -6.20 -4.28 25.08
CA GLY A 7 -6.51 -4.65 26.46
C GLY A 7 -7.42 -5.86 26.55
N THR A 8 -7.85 -6.19 27.76
CA THR A 8 -8.79 -7.25 28.03
C THR A 8 -10.14 -6.65 28.40
N ILE A 9 -11.20 -7.07 27.72
CA ILE A 9 -12.57 -6.68 28.07
C ILE A 9 -13.27 -7.91 28.62
N ASN A 10 -13.65 -7.86 29.88
CA ASN A 10 -14.46 -8.88 30.53
C ASN A 10 -15.87 -8.35 30.72
N ASN A 11 -16.84 -9.07 30.21
CA ASN A 11 -18.25 -8.83 30.39
C ASN A 11 -18.88 -10.15 30.85
N ASN A 12 -19.91 -10.10 31.68
CA ASN A 12 -20.62 -11.31 32.18
C ASN A 12 -21.17 -12.20 31.07
N LEU A 13 -21.29 -11.66 29.87
CA LEU A 13 -21.87 -12.34 28.70
C LEU A 13 -20.82 -12.65 27.64
N MET A 14 -19.63 -12.05 27.73
CA MET A 14 -18.60 -12.17 26.70
C MET A 14 -17.21 -11.93 27.33
N GLN A 15 -16.26 -12.74 26.90
CA GLN A 15 -14.86 -12.55 27.22
C GLN A 15 -14.08 -12.25 25.93
N VAL A 16 -13.31 -11.17 25.95
CA VAL A 16 -12.40 -10.82 24.86
C VAL A 16 -10.98 -10.88 25.40
N THR A 17 -10.16 -11.74 24.84
CA THR A 17 -8.74 -11.83 25.17
C THR A 17 -7.93 -11.13 24.08
N VAL A 18 -7.09 -10.19 24.51
CA VAL A 18 -6.18 -9.44 23.63
C VAL A 18 -4.76 -9.97 23.86
N GLY A 19 -4.22 -10.62 22.86
CA GLY A 19 -2.85 -11.13 22.83
C GLY A 19 -2.30 -10.98 21.42
N ASP A 20 -1.81 -12.05 20.86
CA ASP A 20 -1.55 -12.13 19.41
C ASP A 20 -2.85 -12.35 18.62
N GLU A 21 -3.92 -12.74 19.31
CA GLU A 21 -5.26 -12.93 18.77
C GLU A 21 -6.31 -12.21 19.63
N TYR A 22 -7.36 -11.69 18.96
CA TYR A 22 -8.57 -11.20 19.60
C TYR A 22 -9.66 -12.26 19.45
N GLN A 23 -9.99 -12.95 20.53
CA GLN A 23 -11.01 -13.97 20.51
C GLN A 23 -12.24 -13.53 21.32
N ILE A 24 -13.41 -13.59 20.70
CA ILE A 24 -14.69 -13.33 21.34
C ILE A 24 -15.44 -14.66 21.46
N THR A 25 -15.69 -15.09 22.67
CA THR A 25 -16.43 -16.32 22.97
C THR A 25 -17.79 -16.01 23.57
N GLY A 26 -18.81 -16.84 23.28
CA GLY A 26 -20.14 -16.70 23.83
C GLY A 26 -21.13 -15.92 22.96
N GLY A 27 -20.69 -15.37 21.84
CA GLY A 27 -21.55 -14.60 20.93
C GLY A 27 -22.02 -13.26 21.51
N ILE A 28 -22.63 -12.42 20.68
CA ILE A 28 -23.22 -11.14 21.10
C ILE A 28 -24.65 -11.40 21.57
N SER A 29 -24.95 -11.20 22.85
CA SER A 29 -26.30 -11.37 23.38
C SER A 29 -27.10 -10.06 23.30
N ASN A 30 -28.44 -10.20 23.43
CA ASN A 30 -29.37 -9.07 23.43
C ASN A 30 -29.14 -8.08 24.58
N ASP A 31 -28.45 -8.51 25.64
CA ASP A 31 -28.29 -7.77 26.89
C ASP A 31 -27.02 -6.94 26.95
N LEU A 32 -26.20 -6.93 25.89
CA LEU A 32 -25.07 -6.01 25.81
C LEU A 32 -25.58 -4.57 25.65
N ALA A 33 -25.61 -3.85 26.76
CA ALA A 33 -25.91 -2.44 26.77
C ALA A 33 -24.78 -1.69 26.05
N VAL A 34 -25.09 -1.13 24.90
CA VAL A 34 -24.14 -0.31 24.14
C VAL A 34 -24.25 1.11 24.64
N THR A 35 -23.27 1.54 25.43
CA THR A 35 -23.10 2.96 25.76
C THR A 35 -22.04 3.54 24.83
N GLY A 36 -22.42 4.44 23.93
CA GLY A 36 -21.49 5.06 22.99
C GLY A 36 -22.13 5.51 21.70
N LYS A 37 -21.33 5.86 20.71
CA LYS A 37 -21.82 6.30 19.41
C LYS A 37 -22.87 5.34 18.86
N ASP A 38 -24.05 5.88 18.58
CA ASP A 38 -25.09 5.17 17.85
C ASP A 38 -24.65 5.02 16.40
N TYR A 39 -24.28 3.83 16.02
CA TYR A 39 -23.98 3.48 14.62
C TYR A 39 -25.21 2.97 13.88
N GLY A 40 -26.35 2.88 14.54
CA GLY A 40 -27.70 2.78 14.03
C GLY A 40 -28.08 1.65 13.05
N LYS A 41 -27.16 0.76 12.71
CA LYS A 41 -27.32 -0.09 11.51
C LYS A 41 -27.56 -1.57 11.78
N CYS A 42 -27.26 -1.99 12.97
CA CYS A 42 -27.68 -3.29 13.52
C CYS A 42 -27.83 -3.16 15.03
N ASP A 43 -28.66 -3.99 15.61
CA ASP A 43 -28.90 -3.98 17.07
C ASP A 43 -27.63 -4.24 17.88
N ARG A 44 -26.68 -4.98 17.26
CA ARG A 44 -25.42 -5.37 17.89
C ARG A 44 -24.33 -5.57 16.87
N TYR A 45 -23.13 -5.06 17.17
CA TYR A 45 -21.97 -5.29 16.33
C TYR A 45 -20.68 -5.22 17.17
N LEU A 46 -19.65 -5.83 16.66
CA LEU A 46 -18.28 -5.69 17.12
C LEU A 46 -17.60 -4.60 16.29
N TYR A 47 -16.95 -3.67 16.95
CA TYR A 47 -16.07 -2.69 16.32
C TYR A 47 -14.63 -2.96 16.74
N ILE A 48 -13.76 -3.04 15.74
CA ILE A 48 -12.33 -3.24 15.93
C ILE A 48 -11.65 -2.00 15.36
N SER A 49 -11.00 -1.21 16.21
CA SER A 49 -10.26 -0.04 15.74
C SER A 49 -8.95 -0.45 15.06
N ARG A 50 -8.45 0.41 14.18
CA ARG A 50 -7.15 0.22 13.52
C ARG A 50 -6.02 0.07 14.53
N GLU A 51 -6.02 0.83 15.62
CA GLU A 51 -5.02 0.74 16.68
C GLU A 51 -5.06 -0.63 17.38
N ALA A 52 -6.27 -1.18 17.59
CA ALA A 52 -6.43 -2.49 18.21
C ALA A 52 -6.00 -3.63 17.27
N ALA A 53 -6.13 -3.45 15.97
CA ALA A 53 -5.82 -4.46 14.96
C ALA A 53 -4.33 -4.51 14.54
N VAL A 54 -3.48 -3.63 15.06
CA VAL A 54 -2.04 -3.59 14.73
C VAL A 54 -1.32 -4.85 15.21
N GLY A 55 -0.41 -5.39 14.38
CA GLY A 55 0.51 -6.45 14.77
C GLY A 55 0.06 -7.87 14.42
N ASN A 56 -0.64 -8.06 13.30
CA ASN A 56 -1.09 -9.38 12.79
C ASN A 56 -1.98 -10.14 13.78
N LYS A 57 -2.88 -9.44 14.44
CA LYS A 57 -3.81 -10.06 15.41
C LYS A 57 -5.04 -10.55 14.68
N ALA A 58 -5.35 -11.82 14.84
CA ALA A 58 -6.62 -12.38 14.39
C ALA A 58 -7.77 -11.96 15.30
N VAL A 59 -8.92 -11.67 14.70
CA VAL A 59 -10.14 -11.35 15.45
C VAL A 59 -11.23 -12.32 15.04
N TYR A 60 -11.75 -13.05 15.99
CA TYR A 60 -12.80 -14.04 15.82
C TYR A 60 -14.12 -13.47 16.32
N PHE A 61 -15.11 -13.41 15.44
CA PHE A 61 -16.46 -12.99 15.77
C PHE A 61 -17.43 -14.14 15.47
N GLN A 62 -18.10 -14.62 16.51
CA GLN A 62 -19.02 -15.73 16.39
C GLN A 62 -20.46 -15.26 16.20
N THR A 63 -21.07 -15.60 15.07
CA THR A 63 -22.49 -15.37 14.79
C THR A 63 -23.25 -16.68 14.92
N GLY A 64 -23.96 -16.86 16.05
CA GLY A 64 -24.55 -18.16 16.35
C GLY A 64 -23.47 -19.24 16.51
N SER A 65 -23.46 -20.24 15.63
CA SER A 65 -22.42 -21.28 15.61
C SER A 65 -21.27 -21.00 14.62
N LYS A 66 -21.23 -19.82 14.01
CA LYS A 66 -20.28 -19.48 12.95
C LYS A 66 -19.22 -18.50 13.47
N THR A 67 -18.01 -18.67 13.00
CA THR A 67 -16.88 -17.80 13.30
C THR A 67 -16.55 -16.94 12.09
N VAL A 68 -16.27 -15.67 12.30
CA VAL A 68 -15.84 -14.72 11.26
C VAL A 68 -14.50 -14.14 11.67
N THR A 69 -13.51 -14.24 10.81
CA THR A 69 -12.15 -13.74 11.02
C THR A 69 -11.80 -12.74 9.91
N PRO A 70 -11.44 -11.49 10.23
CA PRO A 70 -10.91 -10.55 9.25
C PRO A 70 -9.46 -10.91 8.88
N ASP A 71 -9.15 -10.99 7.59
CA ASP A 71 -7.79 -11.27 7.11
C ASP A 71 -6.87 -10.07 7.24
N ASP A 72 -7.39 -8.88 7.01
CA ASP A 72 -6.63 -7.64 7.16
C ASP A 72 -6.99 -6.94 8.46
N SER A 73 -6.20 -7.16 9.48
CA SER A 73 -6.37 -6.56 10.81
C SER A 73 -5.89 -5.10 10.90
N SER A 74 -5.32 -4.54 9.84
CA SER A 74 -4.83 -3.15 9.82
C SER A 74 -5.92 -2.10 9.65
N LEU A 75 -7.12 -2.51 9.25
CA LEU A 75 -8.24 -1.62 8.95
C LEU A 75 -9.35 -1.72 9.99
N ASP A 76 -10.12 -0.63 10.12
CA ASP A 76 -11.32 -0.62 10.96
C ASP A 76 -12.41 -1.51 10.34
N ILE A 77 -12.97 -2.39 11.12
CA ILE A 77 -14.04 -3.29 10.71
C ILE A 77 -15.16 -3.35 11.75
N ARG A 78 -16.39 -3.43 11.30
CA ARG A 78 -17.58 -3.62 12.12
C ARG A 78 -18.37 -4.80 11.59
N LEU A 79 -18.62 -5.76 12.46
CA LEU A 79 -19.31 -6.99 12.16
C LEU A 79 -20.51 -7.16 13.09
N GLY A 80 -21.60 -7.72 12.60
CA GLY A 80 -22.76 -8.00 13.44
C GLY A 80 -23.81 -8.86 12.73
N ASN A 81 -24.83 -9.20 13.46
CA ASN A 81 -26.00 -9.87 12.89
C ASN A 81 -26.80 -8.89 12.05
N THR A 82 -27.26 -9.31 10.89
CA THR A 82 -28.20 -8.52 10.12
C THR A 82 -29.63 -8.67 10.64
N SER A 83 -30.51 -7.73 10.32
CA SER A 83 -31.91 -7.75 10.74
C SER A 83 -32.69 -8.92 10.10
N ALA A 84 -33.79 -9.35 10.73
CA ALA A 84 -34.67 -10.37 10.17
C ALA A 84 -35.23 -9.97 8.79
N ALA A 85 -35.49 -8.69 8.57
CA ALA A 85 -35.93 -8.18 7.28
C ALA A 85 -34.87 -8.34 6.20
N ASN A 86 -33.61 -8.09 6.53
CA ASN A 86 -32.48 -8.27 5.62
C ASN A 86 -32.24 -9.78 5.35
N VAL A 87 -32.38 -10.64 6.37
CA VAL A 87 -32.32 -12.11 6.16
C VAL A 87 -33.36 -12.54 5.16
N THR A 88 -34.60 -12.02 5.25
CA THR A 88 -35.68 -12.31 4.27
C THR A 88 -35.25 -11.82 2.88
N ALA A 89 -34.76 -10.60 2.75
CA ALA A 89 -34.33 -10.07 1.44
C ALA A 89 -33.21 -10.90 0.81
N LEU A 90 -32.20 -11.30 1.59
CA LEU A 90 -31.11 -12.16 1.15
C LEU A 90 -31.62 -13.57 0.75
N THR A 91 -32.56 -14.13 1.52
CA THR A 91 -33.19 -15.42 1.22
C THR A 91 -34.00 -15.36 -0.07
N ASP A 92 -34.80 -14.32 -0.26
CA ASP A 92 -35.57 -14.13 -1.48
C ASP A 92 -34.68 -13.94 -2.70
N ALA A 93 -33.59 -13.18 -2.55
CA ALA A 93 -32.59 -13.04 -3.59
C ALA A 93 -31.93 -14.39 -3.95
N SER A 94 -31.53 -15.18 -2.96
CA SER A 94 -30.98 -16.53 -3.19
C SER A 94 -31.97 -17.42 -3.94
N LYS A 95 -33.22 -17.46 -3.48
CA LYS A 95 -34.29 -18.27 -4.12
C LYS A 95 -34.61 -17.81 -5.53
N SER A 96 -34.58 -16.52 -5.82
CA SER A 96 -34.80 -16.00 -7.17
C SER A 96 -33.75 -16.48 -8.18
N MET A 97 -32.57 -16.86 -7.69
CA MET A 97 -31.48 -17.43 -8.46
C MET A 97 -31.51 -18.94 -8.55
N GLY A 98 -32.53 -19.60 -7.98
CA GLY A 98 -32.65 -21.06 -7.93
C GLY A 98 -31.72 -21.73 -6.90
N TRP A 99 -31.26 -20.97 -5.88
CA TRP A 99 -30.32 -21.42 -4.87
C TRP A 99 -31.01 -21.75 -3.54
N ASN A 100 -30.27 -22.38 -2.64
CA ASN A 100 -30.75 -22.76 -1.32
C ASN A 100 -30.89 -21.54 -0.38
N ASP A 101 -31.51 -21.76 0.77
CA ASP A 101 -31.48 -20.78 1.87
C ASP A 101 -30.04 -20.49 2.29
N PRO A 102 -29.75 -19.27 2.73
CA PRO A 102 -28.41 -18.89 3.19
C PRO A 102 -27.88 -19.81 4.30
N LEU A 103 -26.63 -20.25 4.17
CA LEU A 103 -25.93 -21.01 5.19
C LEU A 103 -25.66 -20.12 6.43
N THR A 104 -25.38 -18.86 6.20
CA THR A 104 -25.25 -17.84 7.24
C THR A 104 -25.48 -16.44 6.66
N THR A 105 -25.82 -15.50 7.54
CA THR A 105 -26.00 -14.10 7.18
C THR A 105 -25.33 -13.20 8.22
N LEU A 106 -24.77 -12.07 7.77
CA LEU A 106 -24.15 -11.08 8.66
C LEU A 106 -24.29 -9.67 8.08
N TRP A 107 -23.99 -8.68 8.90
CA TRP A 107 -23.80 -7.30 8.49
C TRP A 107 -22.32 -6.94 8.61
N VAL A 108 -21.77 -6.25 7.63
CA VAL A 108 -20.38 -5.80 7.58
C VAL A 108 -20.32 -4.33 7.22
N GLN A 109 -19.46 -3.59 7.91
CA GLN A 109 -19.05 -2.24 7.55
C GLN A 109 -17.56 -2.10 7.79
N ARG A 110 -16.85 -1.52 6.85
CA ARG A 110 -15.41 -1.29 6.92
C ARG A 110 -15.02 -0.12 6.02
N ASP A 111 -13.94 0.56 6.34
CA ASP A 111 -13.32 1.55 5.46
C ASP A 111 -12.35 0.82 4.50
N GLY A 112 -12.68 0.82 3.22
CA GLY A 112 -11.98 0.08 2.18
C GLY A 112 -12.49 -1.36 1.99
N ALA A 113 -11.82 -2.13 1.12
CA ALA A 113 -12.16 -3.52 0.85
C ALA A 113 -11.98 -4.40 2.08
N ALA A 114 -12.90 -5.34 2.29
CA ALA A 114 -12.88 -6.25 3.43
C ALA A 114 -12.59 -7.69 2.98
N GLU A 115 -11.63 -8.33 3.64
CA GLU A 115 -11.40 -9.77 3.55
C GLU A 115 -11.82 -10.42 4.86
N LEU A 116 -12.65 -11.43 4.76
CA LEU A 116 -13.20 -12.13 5.93
C LEU A 116 -13.12 -13.63 5.68
N THR A 117 -12.75 -14.38 6.70
CA THR A 117 -12.93 -15.83 6.75
C THR A 117 -14.11 -16.17 7.64
N ILE A 118 -15.07 -16.94 7.12
CA ILE A 118 -16.24 -17.44 7.88
C ILE A 118 -16.07 -18.94 8.08
N GLY A 119 -15.71 -19.31 9.29
CA GLY A 119 -15.38 -20.69 9.64
C GLY A 119 -16.55 -21.50 10.18
N GLY A 120 -16.36 -22.83 10.20
CA GLY A 120 -17.29 -23.80 10.78
C GLY A 120 -18.59 -23.94 10.00
N LEU A 121 -18.62 -23.64 8.72
CA LEU A 121 -19.76 -23.89 7.84
C LEU A 121 -19.76 -25.34 7.42
N THR A 122 -20.96 -25.90 7.19
CA THR A 122 -21.13 -27.20 6.54
C THR A 122 -21.57 -26.93 5.11
N VAL A 123 -20.69 -27.22 4.16
CA VAL A 123 -20.95 -27.05 2.73
C VAL A 123 -20.82 -28.38 2.01
N ASN A 124 -21.40 -28.47 0.82
CA ASN A 124 -21.24 -29.63 -0.08
C ASN A 124 -20.17 -29.34 -1.14
N ASP A 125 -20.01 -30.21 -2.12
CA ASP A 125 -18.99 -30.07 -3.18
C ASP A 125 -19.29 -28.96 -4.19
N LEU A 126 -20.50 -28.37 -4.16
CA LEU A 126 -20.86 -27.26 -5.05
C LEU A 126 -20.10 -25.98 -4.67
N PRO A 127 -19.93 -25.06 -5.61
CA PRO A 127 -19.35 -23.74 -5.35
C PRO A 127 -20.10 -23.00 -4.23
N VAL A 128 -19.40 -22.17 -3.50
CA VAL A 128 -19.95 -21.28 -2.47
C VAL A 128 -19.97 -19.86 -3.00
N TYR A 129 -21.08 -19.19 -2.80
CA TYR A 129 -21.25 -17.84 -3.29
C TYR A 129 -21.59 -16.87 -2.16
N VAL A 130 -21.26 -15.61 -2.39
CA VAL A 130 -21.61 -14.50 -1.51
C VAL A 130 -22.67 -13.66 -2.19
N LEU A 131 -23.77 -13.42 -1.47
CA LEU A 131 -24.72 -12.37 -1.79
C LEU A 131 -24.43 -11.17 -0.91
N SER A 132 -24.34 -9.97 -1.47
CA SER A 132 -24.22 -8.74 -0.70
C SER A 132 -25.21 -7.69 -1.18
N LEU A 133 -25.90 -7.05 -0.23
CA LEU A 133 -26.89 -6.01 -0.47
C LEU A 133 -26.52 -4.77 0.35
N PRO A 134 -26.43 -3.59 -0.27
CA PRO A 134 -26.16 -2.36 0.46
C PRO A 134 -27.33 -2.04 1.39
N VAL A 135 -27.03 -1.45 2.56
CA VAL A 135 -28.03 -1.02 3.52
C VAL A 135 -28.03 0.50 3.70
N ASP A 136 -29.19 1.04 4.07
CA ASP A 136 -29.35 2.46 4.39
C ASP A 136 -28.79 2.80 5.79
N GLU A 137 -28.93 4.06 6.20
CA GLU A 137 -28.49 4.55 7.52
C GLU A 137 -29.19 3.87 8.70
N THR A 138 -30.34 3.20 8.46
CA THR A 138 -31.07 2.42 9.47
C THR A 138 -30.66 0.95 9.50
N GLY A 139 -29.75 0.51 8.59
CA GLY A 139 -29.33 -0.85 8.43
C GLY A 139 -30.29 -1.73 7.64
N LYS A 140 -31.27 -1.13 6.95
CA LYS A 140 -32.22 -1.84 6.10
C LYS A 140 -31.67 -1.93 4.67
N VAL A 141 -31.85 -3.06 4.02
CA VAL A 141 -31.51 -3.24 2.59
C VAL A 141 -32.22 -2.19 1.74
N LEU A 142 -31.44 -1.51 0.89
CA LEU A 142 -31.91 -0.43 0.04
C LEU A 142 -32.76 -0.95 -1.11
N ASP A 143 -32.20 -1.85 -1.93
CA ASP A 143 -32.87 -2.47 -3.06
C ASP A 143 -32.37 -3.89 -3.23
N ALA A 144 -33.26 -4.87 -3.09
CA ALA A 144 -32.91 -6.29 -3.25
C ALA A 144 -32.57 -6.68 -4.69
N SER A 145 -32.98 -5.87 -5.69
CA SER A 145 -32.59 -6.10 -7.09
C SER A 145 -31.14 -5.75 -7.38
N GLU A 146 -30.48 -5.00 -6.49
CA GLU A 146 -29.08 -4.59 -6.59
C GLU A 146 -28.11 -5.58 -5.94
N VAL A 147 -28.55 -6.82 -5.72
CA VAL A 147 -27.71 -7.87 -5.14
C VAL A 147 -26.44 -8.06 -5.95
N GLN A 148 -25.31 -8.00 -5.26
CA GLN A 148 -24.02 -8.39 -5.80
C GLN A 148 -23.74 -9.84 -5.46
N VAL A 149 -23.20 -10.58 -6.42
CA VAL A 149 -22.97 -12.01 -6.32
C VAL A 149 -21.59 -12.32 -6.85
N TYR A 150 -20.82 -13.09 -6.08
CA TYR A 150 -19.50 -13.57 -6.50
C TYR A 150 -19.18 -14.91 -5.84
N GLU A 151 -18.24 -15.64 -6.40
CA GLU A 151 -17.78 -16.92 -5.86
C GLU A 151 -16.81 -16.66 -4.69
N ALA A 152 -17.00 -17.43 -3.62
CA ALA A 152 -16.11 -17.43 -2.46
C ALA A 152 -15.12 -18.59 -2.55
N GLN A 153 -13.95 -18.42 -1.95
CA GLN A 153 -12.97 -19.51 -1.81
C GLN A 153 -13.37 -20.40 -0.64
N LYS A 154 -13.19 -21.70 -0.82
CA LYS A 154 -13.49 -22.71 0.20
C LYS A 154 -12.22 -23.43 0.61
N THR A 155 -11.97 -23.53 1.93
CA THR A 155 -10.86 -24.27 2.51
C THR A 155 -11.39 -25.28 3.52
N ASP A 156 -11.08 -26.56 3.34
CA ASP A 156 -11.42 -27.61 4.30
C ASP A 156 -10.41 -27.58 5.45
N THR A 157 -10.89 -27.32 6.66
CA THR A 157 -10.06 -27.24 7.88
C THR A 157 -10.20 -28.46 8.80
N GLY A 158 -11.02 -29.45 8.41
CA GLY A 158 -11.26 -30.67 9.20
C GLY A 158 -12.32 -30.53 10.30
N ASP A 159 -12.61 -29.32 10.76
CA ASP A 159 -13.70 -29.00 11.72
C ASP A 159 -14.92 -28.35 11.03
N GLY A 160 -14.98 -28.42 9.73
CA GLY A 160 -15.89 -27.73 8.84
C GLY A 160 -15.13 -26.92 7.81
N ASP A 161 -15.85 -26.36 6.84
CA ASP A 161 -15.24 -25.54 5.82
C ASP A 161 -15.10 -24.08 6.25
N ASP A 162 -13.96 -23.50 5.98
CA ASP A 162 -13.73 -22.06 6.05
C ASP A 162 -13.99 -21.44 4.68
N ILE A 163 -14.76 -20.35 4.68
CA ILE A 163 -15.14 -19.63 3.48
C ILE A 163 -14.50 -18.26 3.49
N ASP A 164 -13.56 -18.05 2.57
CA ASP A 164 -12.90 -16.77 2.38
C ASP A 164 -13.72 -15.91 1.44
N ILE A 165 -14.12 -14.75 1.92
CA ILE A 165 -14.90 -13.77 1.18
C ILE A 165 -14.14 -12.46 1.06
N THR A 166 -14.20 -11.86 -0.12
CA THR A 166 -13.68 -10.52 -0.37
C THR A 166 -14.84 -9.60 -0.68
N LEU A 167 -15.10 -8.65 0.21
CA LEU A 167 -16.10 -7.62 -0.03
C LEU A 167 -15.43 -6.38 -0.60
N PRO A 168 -16.08 -5.68 -1.54
CA PRO A 168 -15.60 -4.38 -2.02
C PRO A 168 -15.58 -3.36 -0.89
N ASP A 169 -15.29 -2.08 -1.17
CA ASP A 169 -15.36 -1.02 -0.17
C ASP A 169 -16.72 -1.01 0.50
N VAL A 170 -16.76 -1.36 1.78
CA VAL A 170 -17.97 -1.47 2.60
C VAL A 170 -18.11 -0.28 3.56
N SER A 171 -17.47 0.85 3.23
CA SER A 171 -17.67 2.13 3.91
C SER A 171 -19.13 2.60 3.84
N GLY A 172 -19.42 3.74 4.36
CA GLY A 172 -20.79 4.25 4.38
C GLY A 172 -21.66 3.46 5.36
N ASN A 173 -22.76 2.89 4.86
CA ASN A 173 -23.75 2.20 5.71
C ASN A 173 -23.47 0.70 5.88
N GLY A 174 -22.55 0.12 5.12
CA GLY A 174 -22.23 -1.31 5.13
C GLY A 174 -23.19 -2.15 4.27
N TYR A 175 -23.07 -3.46 4.44
CA TYR A 175 -23.78 -4.46 3.64
C TYR A 175 -24.41 -5.53 4.52
N ALA A 176 -25.60 -5.99 4.11
CA ALA A 176 -26.11 -7.27 4.52
C ALA A 176 -25.52 -8.34 3.58
N VAL A 177 -24.94 -9.38 4.16
CA VAL A 177 -24.19 -10.42 3.44
C VAL A 177 -24.78 -11.79 3.76
N ALA A 178 -24.88 -12.66 2.75
CA ALA A 178 -25.23 -14.06 2.93
C ALA A 178 -24.22 -14.96 2.23
N ILE A 179 -23.90 -16.09 2.86
CA ILE A 179 -23.17 -17.19 2.24
C ILE A 179 -24.19 -18.21 1.79
N VAL A 180 -24.13 -18.60 0.52
CA VAL A 180 -25.13 -19.47 -0.13
C VAL A 180 -24.45 -20.51 -0.99
N GLN A 181 -25.20 -21.60 -1.29
CA GLN A 181 -24.82 -22.58 -2.30
C GLN A 181 -25.98 -22.79 -3.28
N PRO A 182 -25.71 -22.97 -4.59
CA PRO A 182 -26.71 -23.32 -5.55
C PRO A 182 -27.19 -24.74 -5.31
N SER A 183 -28.37 -25.09 -5.85
CA SER A 183 -28.91 -26.44 -5.83
C SER A 183 -28.24 -27.33 -6.87
N GLN A 184 -27.65 -26.78 -7.91
CA GLN A 184 -27.00 -27.46 -9.04
C GLN A 184 -25.80 -26.69 -9.54
N ASN A 185 -24.88 -27.39 -10.22
CA ASN A 185 -23.79 -26.77 -10.92
C ASN A 185 -24.24 -26.24 -12.29
N HIS A 186 -24.05 -24.97 -12.57
CA HIS A 186 -24.42 -24.32 -13.85
C HIS A 186 -23.22 -24.03 -14.74
N GLY A 187 -22.00 -24.27 -14.26
CA GLY A 187 -20.75 -23.94 -14.91
C GLY A 187 -19.89 -23.04 -14.05
N THR A 188 -18.76 -22.62 -14.60
CA THR A 188 -17.80 -21.72 -13.91
C THR A 188 -17.60 -20.45 -14.72
N LEU A 189 -17.61 -19.32 -14.03
CA LEU A 189 -17.28 -18.01 -14.58
C LEU A 189 -16.04 -17.49 -13.85
N VAL A 190 -15.00 -17.17 -14.60
CA VAL A 190 -13.74 -16.69 -14.03
C VAL A 190 -13.45 -15.30 -14.57
N ILE A 191 -13.16 -14.37 -13.67
CA ILE A 191 -12.65 -13.06 -14.01
C ILE A 191 -11.18 -12.93 -13.60
N ASN A 192 -10.34 -12.44 -14.50
CA ASN A 192 -8.94 -12.15 -14.26
C ASN A 192 -8.64 -10.69 -14.58
N GLY A 193 -7.84 -10.05 -13.75
CA GLY A 193 -7.38 -8.68 -13.93
C GLY A 193 -5.89 -8.55 -13.64
N PRO A 194 -5.30 -7.37 -13.81
CA PRO A 194 -3.92 -7.13 -13.45
C PRO A 194 -3.75 -7.14 -11.93
N GLU A 195 -2.59 -7.60 -11.46
CA GLU A 195 -2.26 -7.59 -10.02
C GLU A 195 -2.12 -6.17 -9.47
N THR A 196 -1.60 -5.26 -10.28
CA THR A 196 -1.37 -3.87 -9.89
C THR A 196 -1.79 -2.89 -10.97
N ILE A 197 -2.17 -1.69 -10.56
CA ILE A 197 -2.34 -0.52 -11.41
C ILE A 197 -1.55 0.65 -10.83
N GLU A 198 -0.76 1.32 -11.66
CA GLU A 198 0.14 2.37 -11.22
C GLU A 198 -0.46 3.77 -11.44
N ARG A 199 -0.43 4.58 -10.38
CA ARG A 199 -0.74 6.00 -10.44
C ARG A 199 0.51 6.79 -10.82
N ASN A 200 0.45 7.52 -11.93
CA ASN A 200 1.44 8.53 -12.26
C ASN A 200 0.84 9.95 -12.15
N LYS A 201 1.70 10.96 -12.08
CA LYS A 201 1.27 12.34 -11.84
C LYS A 201 0.49 12.96 -13.00
N THR A 202 0.64 12.44 -14.21
CA THR A 202 0.07 13.00 -15.44
C THR A 202 -1.23 12.32 -15.88
N GLY A 203 -1.53 11.13 -15.37
CA GLY A 203 -2.74 10.39 -15.72
C GLY A 203 -3.99 10.97 -15.06
N GLU A 204 -5.03 11.23 -15.84
CA GLU A 204 -6.36 11.60 -15.34
C GLU A 204 -7.29 10.39 -15.24
N HIS A 205 -7.00 9.34 -16.01
CA HIS A 205 -7.74 8.10 -16.09
C HIS A 205 -6.80 6.91 -16.21
N TYR A 206 -7.17 5.82 -15.59
CA TYR A 206 -6.37 4.59 -15.56
C TYR A 206 -7.21 3.43 -16.09
N PRO A 207 -6.97 2.97 -17.34
CA PRO A 207 -7.68 1.82 -17.90
C PRO A 207 -7.23 0.53 -17.22
N VAL A 208 -8.19 -0.28 -16.79
CA VAL A 208 -7.98 -1.62 -16.22
C VAL A 208 -8.75 -2.62 -17.08
N THR A 209 -8.05 -3.57 -17.68
CA THR A 209 -8.68 -4.57 -18.56
C THR A 209 -8.81 -5.89 -17.82
N TYR A 210 -10.02 -6.39 -17.78
CA TYR A 210 -10.38 -7.69 -17.23
C TYR A 210 -10.68 -8.68 -18.34
N THR A 211 -10.34 -9.94 -18.11
CA THR A 211 -10.70 -11.06 -18.98
C THR A 211 -11.71 -11.92 -18.24
N VAL A 212 -12.89 -12.12 -18.82
CA VAL A 212 -13.96 -12.97 -18.28
C VAL A 212 -14.11 -14.20 -19.15
N THR A 213 -14.06 -15.38 -18.56
CA THR A 213 -14.16 -16.67 -19.24
C THR A 213 -15.29 -17.50 -18.59
N TYR A 214 -16.14 -18.10 -19.39
CA TYR A 214 -17.20 -18.99 -18.94
C TYR A 214 -17.01 -20.39 -19.50
N ASP A 215 -17.13 -21.40 -18.62
CA ASP A 215 -17.17 -22.83 -18.95
C ASP A 215 -18.52 -23.41 -18.50
N MET A 216 -19.38 -23.72 -19.48
CA MET A 216 -20.74 -24.17 -19.23
C MET A 216 -20.76 -25.64 -18.74
N SER A 217 -21.59 -25.92 -17.76
CA SER A 217 -21.82 -27.31 -17.35
C SER A 217 -22.69 -28.09 -18.35
N GLU A 218 -22.51 -29.41 -18.42
CA GLU A 218 -23.34 -30.30 -19.26
C GLU A 218 -24.83 -30.16 -18.95
N SER A 219 -25.19 -29.94 -17.69
CA SER A 219 -26.60 -29.73 -17.29
C SER A 219 -27.16 -28.42 -17.87
N MET A 220 -26.38 -27.36 -17.92
CA MET A 220 -26.79 -26.07 -18.48
C MET A 220 -26.87 -26.15 -20.01
N GLU A 221 -25.91 -26.80 -20.67
CA GLU A 221 -25.97 -27.07 -22.12
C GLU A 221 -27.27 -27.77 -22.50
N SER A 222 -27.61 -28.82 -21.77
CA SER A 222 -28.86 -29.55 -22.02
C SER A 222 -30.12 -28.70 -21.82
N ILE A 223 -30.14 -27.81 -20.83
CA ILE A 223 -31.25 -26.88 -20.58
C ILE A 223 -31.42 -25.90 -21.75
N ILE A 224 -30.31 -25.31 -22.20
CA ILE A 224 -30.31 -24.31 -23.30
C ILE A 224 -30.71 -24.98 -24.61
N GLU A 225 -30.19 -26.17 -24.91
CA GLU A 225 -30.54 -26.94 -26.12
C GLU A 225 -32.05 -27.32 -26.18
N GLN A 226 -32.67 -27.66 -25.05
CA GLN A 226 -34.06 -28.06 -24.98
C GLN A 226 -35.05 -26.91 -25.03
N ALA A 227 -34.72 -25.77 -24.41
CA ALA A 227 -35.66 -24.68 -24.19
C ALA A 227 -35.27 -23.37 -24.91
N GLY A 228 -34.05 -23.29 -25.47
CA GLY A 228 -33.45 -22.05 -25.91
C GLY A 228 -33.09 -21.16 -24.73
N GLY A 229 -32.17 -20.23 -24.94
CA GLY A 229 -31.77 -19.32 -23.86
C GLY A 229 -31.09 -18.07 -24.38
N GLU A 230 -31.18 -17.00 -23.61
CA GLU A 230 -30.44 -15.73 -23.81
C GLU A 230 -29.44 -15.54 -22.66
N ALA A 231 -28.26 -15.10 -22.98
CA ALA A 231 -27.23 -14.86 -21.99
C ALA A 231 -26.88 -13.38 -21.92
N GLU A 232 -26.77 -12.85 -20.72
CA GLU A 232 -26.31 -11.50 -20.41
C GLU A 232 -25.22 -11.57 -19.35
N TYR A 233 -24.11 -10.83 -19.53
CA TYR A 233 -23.13 -10.67 -18.50
C TYR A 233 -23.20 -9.29 -17.84
N VAL A 234 -22.87 -9.22 -16.56
CA VAL A 234 -22.74 -8.01 -15.79
C VAL A 234 -21.38 -8.00 -15.12
N LEU A 235 -20.57 -6.97 -15.39
CA LEU A 235 -19.32 -6.72 -14.68
C LEU A 235 -19.57 -5.70 -13.59
N THR A 236 -19.15 -5.99 -12.37
CA THR A 236 -19.21 -5.09 -11.22
C THR A 236 -17.80 -4.77 -10.77
N ILE A 237 -17.49 -3.48 -10.59
CA ILE A 237 -16.21 -3.01 -10.11
C ILE A 237 -16.47 -2.04 -8.96
N ASP A 238 -15.87 -2.27 -7.79
CA ASP A 238 -16.03 -1.50 -6.55
C ASP A 238 -17.49 -1.03 -6.31
N GLN A 239 -18.45 -1.89 -6.69
CA GLN A 239 -19.92 -1.70 -6.56
C GLN A 239 -20.59 -0.71 -7.53
N ASP A 240 -19.88 0.23 -8.11
CA ASP A 240 -20.50 1.36 -8.79
C ASP A 240 -20.56 1.23 -10.32
N VAL A 241 -19.75 0.37 -10.93
CA VAL A 241 -19.66 0.28 -12.38
C VAL A 241 -20.20 -1.06 -12.87
N ARG A 242 -21.30 -0.98 -13.57
CA ARG A 242 -21.91 -2.11 -14.25
C ARG A 242 -21.75 -1.94 -15.75
N LEU A 243 -21.00 -2.84 -16.36
CA LEU A 243 -20.99 -3.00 -17.81
C LEU A 243 -21.84 -4.22 -18.12
N THR A 244 -22.84 -4.05 -18.94
CA THR A 244 -23.72 -5.14 -19.40
C THR A 244 -23.50 -5.38 -20.89
N GLY A 245 -23.61 -6.62 -21.31
CA GLY A 245 -23.52 -6.97 -22.72
C GLY A 245 -23.98 -8.41 -23.02
N ASN A 246 -24.21 -8.67 -24.27
CA ASN A 246 -24.51 -10.02 -24.73
C ASN A 246 -23.17 -10.72 -25.09
N PRO A 247 -22.80 -11.81 -24.40
CA PRO A 247 -21.52 -12.47 -24.61
C PRO A 247 -21.44 -13.33 -25.89
N GLY A 248 -22.53 -13.46 -26.65
CA GLY A 248 -22.59 -14.40 -27.76
C GLY A 248 -22.55 -15.85 -27.25
N SER A 249 -21.89 -16.73 -27.97
CA SER A 249 -21.62 -18.09 -27.50
C SER A 249 -20.41 -18.05 -26.54
N PHE A 250 -20.68 -18.14 -25.25
CA PHE A 250 -19.66 -17.99 -24.20
C PHE A 250 -18.86 -19.28 -23.93
N ASN A 251 -19.19 -20.38 -24.55
CA ASN A 251 -18.61 -21.69 -24.23
C ASN A 251 -17.09 -21.73 -24.52
N GLY A 252 -16.27 -21.65 -23.47
CA GLY A 252 -14.82 -21.63 -23.56
C GLY A 252 -14.20 -20.37 -24.17
N GLU A 253 -15.00 -19.38 -24.54
CA GLU A 253 -14.53 -18.09 -25.07
C GLU A 253 -14.37 -17.07 -23.94
N SER A 254 -13.34 -16.24 -24.04
CA SER A 254 -13.11 -15.13 -23.15
C SER A 254 -13.46 -13.80 -23.81
N ILE A 255 -14.03 -12.91 -23.01
CA ILE A 255 -14.22 -11.50 -23.40
C ILE A 255 -13.30 -10.61 -22.60
N GLN A 256 -12.88 -9.50 -23.24
CA GLN A 256 -12.11 -8.45 -22.55
C GLN A 256 -12.99 -7.25 -22.30
N VAL A 257 -13.00 -6.79 -21.06
CA VAL A 257 -13.75 -5.61 -20.63
C VAL A 257 -12.78 -4.63 -19.98
N THR A 258 -12.80 -3.37 -20.42
CA THR A 258 -11.92 -2.33 -19.87
C THR A 258 -12.74 -1.34 -19.03
N TYR A 259 -12.36 -1.23 -17.78
CA TYR A 259 -12.84 -0.20 -16.87
C TYR A 259 -11.84 0.96 -16.85
N THR A 260 -12.35 2.18 -16.82
CA THR A 260 -11.51 3.37 -16.74
C THR A 260 -11.66 4.00 -15.37
N LEU A 261 -10.67 3.78 -14.49
CA LEU A 261 -10.65 4.31 -13.13
C LEU A 261 -10.31 5.81 -13.16
N PRO A 262 -11.17 6.70 -12.63
CA PRO A 262 -10.87 8.12 -12.49
C PRO A 262 -9.75 8.37 -11.48
N ARG A 263 -8.95 9.41 -11.72
CA ARG A 263 -7.88 9.80 -10.78
C ARG A 263 -8.40 10.14 -9.39
N SER A 264 -9.58 10.73 -9.29
CA SER A 264 -10.21 11.10 -8.01
C SER A 264 -10.50 9.89 -7.11
N GLU A 265 -10.68 8.71 -7.71
CA GLU A 265 -10.97 7.45 -7.03
C GLU A 265 -9.72 6.60 -6.79
N PHE A 266 -8.54 7.08 -7.25
CA PHE A 266 -7.29 6.36 -7.09
C PHE A 266 -6.66 6.69 -5.73
N LYS A 267 -6.88 5.86 -4.74
CA LYS A 267 -6.17 5.92 -3.46
C LYS A 267 -5.08 4.85 -3.46
N VAL A 268 -3.83 5.28 -3.29
CA VAL A 268 -2.67 4.39 -3.22
C VAL A 268 -2.78 3.49 -1.98
N GLY A 269 -2.50 2.20 -2.16
CA GLY A 269 -2.62 1.19 -1.11
C GLY A 269 -3.97 0.48 -1.05
N ASP A 270 -5.02 1.05 -1.66
CA ASP A 270 -6.32 0.39 -1.78
C ASP A 270 -6.32 -0.63 -2.92
N PHE A 271 -7.33 -1.48 -2.93
CA PHE A 271 -7.61 -2.42 -4.00
C PHE A 271 -8.76 -1.93 -4.87
N LEU A 272 -8.72 -2.29 -6.12
CA LEU A 272 -9.86 -2.27 -7.03
C LEU A 272 -10.37 -3.71 -7.14
N LEU A 273 -11.59 -3.96 -6.72
CA LEU A 273 -12.20 -5.27 -6.72
C LEU A 273 -13.14 -5.40 -7.91
N ALA A 274 -12.99 -6.47 -8.65
CA ALA A 274 -13.87 -6.77 -9.78
C ALA A 274 -14.45 -8.17 -9.69
N SER A 275 -15.74 -8.29 -9.99
CA SER A 275 -16.45 -9.55 -10.15
C SER A 275 -17.35 -9.47 -11.37
N ALA A 276 -17.71 -10.62 -11.92
CA ALA A 276 -18.65 -10.73 -13.02
C ALA A 276 -19.79 -11.68 -12.63
N ARG A 277 -20.91 -11.55 -13.28
CA ARG A 277 -21.96 -12.56 -13.26
C ARG A 277 -22.51 -12.76 -14.65
N LEU A 278 -22.78 -14.00 -14.99
CA LEU A 278 -23.47 -14.37 -16.19
C LEU A 278 -24.93 -14.73 -15.82
N LYS A 279 -25.88 -14.10 -16.47
CA LYS A 279 -27.30 -14.42 -16.36
C LYS A 279 -27.72 -15.16 -17.62
N ILE A 280 -28.22 -16.33 -17.46
CA ILE A 280 -28.80 -17.13 -18.57
C ILE A 280 -30.29 -17.23 -18.32
N THR A 281 -31.09 -16.68 -19.21
CA THR A 281 -32.56 -16.72 -19.14
C THR A 281 -33.07 -17.80 -20.06
N VAL A 282 -33.78 -18.78 -19.51
CA VAL A 282 -34.43 -19.85 -20.26
C VAL A 282 -35.93 -19.84 -19.95
N GLY A 283 -36.73 -19.39 -20.90
CA GLY A 283 -38.17 -19.19 -20.70
C GLY A 283 -38.43 -18.06 -19.68
N GLN A 284 -38.98 -18.42 -18.51
CA GLN A 284 -39.21 -17.48 -17.40
C GLN A 284 -38.23 -17.71 -16.22
N HIS A 285 -37.20 -18.49 -16.42
CA HIS A 285 -36.24 -18.85 -15.37
C HIS A 285 -34.88 -18.23 -15.63
N ASP A 286 -34.31 -17.62 -14.60
CA ASP A 286 -32.99 -17.06 -14.64
C ASP A 286 -32.00 -17.94 -13.88
N TYR A 287 -30.88 -18.26 -14.53
CA TYR A 287 -29.74 -18.94 -13.93
C TYR A 287 -28.62 -17.98 -13.80
N ILE A 288 -28.12 -17.77 -12.58
CA ILE A 288 -27.03 -16.81 -12.31
C ILE A 288 -25.77 -17.62 -12.02
N ILE A 289 -24.72 -17.30 -12.76
CA ILE A 289 -23.38 -17.89 -12.58
C ILE A 289 -22.44 -16.74 -12.22
N PRO A 290 -22.02 -16.61 -10.97
CA PRO A 290 -21.09 -15.58 -10.55
C PRO A 290 -19.64 -16.02 -10.74
N SER A 291 -18.74 -15.05 -10.86
CA SER A 291 -17.31 -15.27 -10.90
C SER A 291 -16.67 -15.19 -9.51
N ASN A 292 -15.41 -15.60 -9.43
CA ASN A 292 -14.51 -15.18 -8.36
C ASN A 292 -14.42 -13.63 -8.30
N VAL A 293 -13.81 -13.12 -7.22
CA VAL A 293 -13.37 -11.72 -7.11
C VAL A 293 -11.90 -11.63 -7.49
N THR A 294 -11.54 -10.71 -8.38
CA THR A 294 -10.14 -10.37 -8.64
C THR A 294 -9.79 -9.01 -8.01
N LYS A 295 -8.55 -8.91 -7.55
CA LYS A 295 -8.03 -7.73 -6.86
C LYS A 295 -6.93 -7.09 -7.69
N THR A 296 -7.02 -5.77 -7.86
CA THR A 296 -5.96 -4.97 -8.46
C THR A 296 -5.48 -3.95 -7.45
N GLN A 297 -4.23 -4.07 -6.98
CA GLN A 297 -3.68 -3.13 -6.02
C GLN A 297 -3.38 -1.79 -6.68
N LYS A 298 -3.85 -0.70 -6.08
CA LYS A 298 -3.56 0.66 -6.50
C LYS A 298 -2.22 1.10 -5.91
N ILE A 299 -1.17 1.16 -6.72
CA ILE A 299 0.18 1.55 -6.31
C ILE A 299 0.58 2.87 -6.94
N GLU A 300 1.57 3.55 -6.37
CA GLU A 300 2.15 4.76 -6.95
C GLU A 300 3.46 4.42 -7.65
N THR A 301 3.66 4.95 -8.85
CA THR A 301 4.95 4.88 -9.51
C THR A 301 5.97 5.67 -8.69
N THR A 302 7.05 5.02 -8.31
CA THR A 302 8.13 5.64 -7.53
C THR A 302 9.44 5.59 -8.29
N TYR A 303 10.30 6.56 -8.02
CA TYR A 303 11.62 6.70 -8.63
C TYR A 303 12.70 6.90 -7.57
N ASN A 304 13.95 6.67 -7.97
CA ASN A 304 15.11 6.86 -7.12
C ASN A 304 15.92 8.07 -7.59
N LEU A 305 16.37 8.86 -6.62
CA LEU A 305 17.32 9.95 -6.82
C LEU A 305 18.68 9.49 -6.30
N THR A 306 19.62 9.27 -7.21
CA THR A 306 21.01 8.94 -6.91
C THR A 306 21.84 10.22 -6.99
N THR A 307 22.65 10.51 -5.98
CA THR A 307 23.53 11.68 -5.94
C THR A 307 24.97 11.25 -5.80
N GLN A 308 25.87 11.91 -6.52
CA GLN A 308 27.29 11.57 -6.54
C GLN A 308 28.17 12.82 -6.69
N VAL A 309 29.28 12.86 -5.95
CA VAL A 309 30.37 13.81 -6.17
C VAL A 309 31.44 13.15 -7.03
N ASN A 310 31.82 13.80 -8.10
CA ASN A 310 32.92 13.36 -8.95
C ASN A 310 34.16 14.23 -8.66
N GLY A 311 35.29 13.59 -8.30
CA GLY A 311 36.55 14.27 -8.05
C GLY A 311 36.74 14.85 -6.63
N GLY A 312 35.76 14.74 -5.73
CA GLY A 312 35.84 15.28 -4.37
C GLY A 312 35.63 16.79 -4.28
N HIS A 313 36.17 17.44 -3.25
CA HIS A 313 36.16 18.89 -2.99
C HIS A 313 34.81 19.52 -2.65
N GLY A 314 33.95 18.73 -2.00
CA GLY A 314 32.64 19.15 -1.52
C GLY A 314 31.72 17.96 -1.28
N THR A 315 30.50 18.26 -0.88
CA THR A 315 29.46 17.24 -0.63
C THR A 315 28.18 17.57 -1.41
N ILE A 316 27.33 16.58 -1.52
CA ILE A 316 26.00 16.65 -2.12
C ILE A 316 25.01 16.00 -1.15
N SER A 317 23.76 16.43 -1.12
CA SER A 317 22.72 15.77 -0.32
C SER A 317 22.61 14.28 -0.67
N ALA A 318 22.22 13.47 0.32
CA ALA A 318 22.14 12.01 0.18
C ALA A 318 21.14 11.55 -0.88
N SER A 319 21.42 10.42 -1.50
CA SER A 319 20.49 9.72 -2.39
C SER A 319 19.20 9.36 -1.66
N LYS A 320 18.08 9.35 -2.38
CA LYS A 320 16.74 9.02 -1.87
C LYS A 320 16.10 7.96 -2.76
N ALA A 321 15.35 7.05 -2.17
CA ALA A 321 14.63 6.00 -2.87
C ALA A 321 13.11 6.10 -2.64
N GLY A 322 12.32 5.53 -3.55
CA GLY A 322 10.87 5.45 -3.38
C GLY A 322 10.14 6.79 -3.45
N LEU A 323 10.67 7.76 -4.17
CA LEU A 323 10.06 9.08 -4.35
C LEU A 323 8.88 9.00 -5.33
N ALA A 324 7.75 9.58 -4.94
CA ALA A 324 6.55 9.56 -5.76
C ALA A 324 6.77 10.21 -7.13
N ALA A 325 6.20 9.62 -8.18
CA ALA A 325 6.25 10.17 -9.52
C ALA A 325 5.81 11.63 -9.56
N GLY A 326 6.68 12.49 -10.09
CA GLY A 326 6.51 13.94 -10.22
C GLY A 326 6.62 14.70 -8.89
N SER A 327 7.12 14.10 -7.80
CA SER A 327 7.57 14.88 -6.64
C SER A 327 8.74 15.78 -7.03
N GLN A 328 8.87 16.88 -6.34
CA GLN A 328 9.98 17.83 -6.50
C GLN A 328 10.94 17.66 -5.35
N GLU A 329 12.22 17.40 -5.67
CA GLU A 329 13.27 17.15 -4.70
C GLU A 329 14.33 18.24 -4.81
N THR A 330 14.73 18.79 -3.66
CA THR A 330 15.81 19.76 -3.59
C THR A 330 17.14 19.04 -3.35
N VAL A 331 18.07 19.18 -4.26
CA VAL A 331 19.47 18.72 -4.12
C VAL A 331 20.33 19.90 -3.70
N VAL A 332 21.07 19.74 -2.60
CA VAL A 332 21.94 20.75 -2.02
C VAL A 332 23.40 20.37 -2.26
N PHE A 333 24.20 21.34 -2.70
CA PHE A 333 25.62 21.21 -2.95
C PHE A 333 26.39 22.04 -1.92
N THR A 334 27.46 21.46 -1.36
CA THR A 334 28.31 22.17 -0.38
C THR A 334 29.76 22.05 -0.81
N PRO A 335 30.28 23.04 -1.54
CA PRO A 335 31.70 23.09 -1.90
C PRO A 335 32.57 23.21 -0.65
N ASP A 336 33.75 22.59 -0.68
CA ASP A 336 34.80 22.85 0.32
C ASP A 336 35.32 24.25 0.22
N SER A 337 35.99 24.73 1.28
CA SER A 337 36.61 26.05 1.29
C SER A 337 37.63 26.20 0.14
N GLY A 338 37.49 27.25 -0.65
CA GLY A 338 38.32 27.49 -1.83
C GLY A 338 37.87 26.78 -3.10
N TYR A 339 36.70 26.16 -3.07
CA TYR A 339 36.12 25.51 -4.24
C TYR A 339 34.73 26.08 -4.57
N GLU A 340 34.34 25.92 -5.82
CA GLU A 340 33.01 26.28 -6.33
C GLU A 340 32.49 25.16 -7.20
N ILE A 341 31.18 25.17 -7.47
CA ILE A 341 30.55 24.20 -8.40
C ILE A 341 31.11 24.48 -9.81
N ASP A 342 31.64 23.45 -10.44
CA ASP A 342 32.07 23.50 -11.84
C ASP A 342 30.93 23.06 -12.77
N THR A 343 30.46 21.84 -12.57
CA THR A 343 29.36 21.31 -13.35
C THR A 343 28.43 20.47 -12.49
N VAL A 344 27.14 20.53 -12.83
CA VAL A 344 26.13 19.60 -12.34
C VAL A 344 25.41 18.98 -13.51
N THR A 345 25.19 17.68 -13.46
CA THR A 345 24.42 16.97 -14.49
C THR A 345 23.29 16.18 -13.85
N VAL A 346 22.17 16.10 -14.57
CA VAL A 346 21.04 15.20 -14.26
C VAL A 346 20.91 14.21 -15.40
N ASN A 347 21.07 12.92 -15.13
CA ASN A 347 21.11 11.86 -16.15
C ASN A 347 22.08 12.17 -17.30
N GLY A 348 23.23 12.76 -16.99
CA GLY A 348 24.25 13.13 -17.97
C GLY A 348 23.99 14.45 -18.70
N VAL A 349 22.85 15.08 -18.52
CA VAL A 349 22.52 16.39 -19.12
C VAL A 349 22.89 17.51 -18.14
N LYS A 350 23.60 18.53 -18.59
CA LYS A 350 24.00 19.69 -17.77
C LYS A 350 22.76 20.40 -17.21
N ALA A 351 22.80 20.69 -15.92
CA ALA A 351 21.76 21.42 -15.20
C ALA A 351 22.27 22.77 -14.67
N GLU A 352 21.41 23.76 -14.65
CA GLU A 352 21.70 25.07 -14.05
C GLU A 352 21.40 24.99 -12.54
N VAL A 353 22.31 25.51 -11.73
CA VAL A 353 22.23 25.51 -10.28
C VAL A 353 22.03 26.93 -9.76
N LEU A 354 21.09 27.12 -8.87
CA LEU A 354 20.83 28.42 -8.25
C LEU A 354 21.12 28.34 -6.75
N SER A 355 22.00 29.22 -6.28
CA SER A 355 22.33 29.31 -4.83
C SER A 355 22.74 27.96 -4.20
N ASN A 356 23.54 27.17 -4.92
CA ASN A 356 23.99 25.84 -4.51
C ASN A 356 22.85 24.84 -4.29
N THR A 357 21.71 25.03 -4.95
CA THR A 357 20.58 24.11 -4.94
C THR A 357 20.11 23.81 -6.35
N LEU A 358 19.54 22.61 -6.53
CA LEU A 358 18.90 22.17 -7.76
C LEU A 358 17.57 21.52 -7.42
N GLU A 359 16.49 21.98 -8.06
CA GLU A 359 15.19 21.33 -7.98
C GLU A 359 15.08 20.26 -9.07
N VAL A 360 14.78 19.02 -8.67
CA VAL A 360 14.67 17.86 -9.53
C VAL A 360 13.25 17.32 -9.48
N ILE A 361 12.58 17.24 -10.64
CA ILE A 361 11.27 16.61 -10.75
C ILE A 361 11.47 15.12 -11.04
N MET A 362 10.85 14.27 -10.23
CA MET A 362 10.96 12.81 -10.31
C MET A 362 9.97 12.25 -11.35
N ASP A 363 10.30 12.37 -12.64
CA ASP A 363 9.55 11.80 -13.77
C ASP A 363 10.18 10.48 -14.29
N ALA A 364 11.34 10.13 -13.76
CA ALA A 364 12.10 8.89 -13.95
C ALA A 364 13.13 8.76 -12.84
N ASP A 365 13.88 7.66 -12.78
CA ASP A 365 15.08 7.57 -11.96
C ASP A 365 16.07 8.65 -12.37
N LYS A 366 16.57 9.42 -11.40
CA LYS A 366 17.48 10.53 -11.62
C LYS A 366 18.84 10.26 -10.99
N THR A 367 19.89 10.57 -11.73
CA THR A 367 21.25 10.58 -11.21
C THR A 367 21.81 12.00 -11.32
N VAL A 368 22.11 12.62 -10.17
CA VAL A 368 22.71 13.95 -10.10
C VAL A 368 24.18 13.82 -9.75
N ILE A 369 25.02 14.32 -10.62
CA ILE A 369 26.48 14.29 -10.43
C ILE A 369 26.99 15.73 -10.39
N VAL A 370 27.78 16.06 -9.36
CA VAL A 370 28.45 17.35 -9.22
C VAL A 370 29.96 17.20 -9.32
N THR A 371 30.59 18.15 -9.97
CA THR A 371 32.04 18.33 -10.01
C THR A 371 32.37 19.72 -9.46
N TYR A 372 33.39 19.80 -8.60
CA TYR A 372 33.86 21.04 -8.03
C TYR A 372 35.23 21.44 -8.64
N LYS A 373 35.50 22.72 -8.75
CA LYS A 373 36.80 23.26 -9.18
C LYS A 373 37.30 24.29 -8.16
N SER A 374 38.60 24.46 -8.13
CA SER A 374 39.23 25.49 -7.27
C SER A 374 38.86 26.90 -7.73
N ILE A 375 38.53 27.75 -6.78
CA ILE A 375 38.35 29.19 -7.04
C ILE A 375 39.72 29.80 -7.29
N PRO A 376 39.96 30.40 -8.47
CA PRO A 376 41.22 31.12 -8.71
C PRO A 376 41.38 32.24 -7.70
N HIS A 377 42.48 32.26 -6.99
CA HIS A 377 42.82 33.33 -6.06
C HIS A 377 44.24 33.80 -6.29
N THR A 378 44.48 35.07 -5.98
CA THR A 378 45.84 35.62 -5.98
C THR A 378 46.49 35.22 -4.66
N HIS A 379 47.64 34.56 -4.74
CA HIS A 379 48.38 34.17 -3.57
C HIS A 379 48.87 35.44 -2.81
N SER A 380 48.53 35.50 -1.53
CA SER A 380 49.02 36.52 -0.61
C SER A 380 49.82 35.82 0.48
N TYR A 381 51.13 35.96 0.40
CA TYR A 381 52.02 35.30 1.34
C TYR A 381 52.22 36.18 2.58
N GLY A 382 52.17 35.52 3.75
CA GLY A 382 52.46 36.21 5.02
C GLY A 382 53.90 36.73 5.07
N ALA A 383 54.11 37.77 5.86
CA ALA A 383 55.46 38.32 6.07
C ALA A 383 56.30 37.42 6.98
N ASP A 384 55.67 36.56 7.78
CA ASP A 384 56.38 35.69 8.72
C ASP A 384 56.91 34.45 8.01
N TRP A 385 58.16 34.08 8.35
CA TRP A 385 58.73 32.84 7.91
C TRP A 385 58.10 31.65 8.61
N LYS A 386 57.65 30.64 7.85
CA LYS A 386 57.37 29.29 8.31
C LYS A 386 58.61 28.41 8.09
N SER A 387 58.78 27.37 8.89
CA SER A 387 59.92 26.47 8.76
C SER A 387 59.58 25.07 9.23
N ASP A 388 60.33 24.12 8.69
CA ASP A 388 60.46 22.75 9.20
C ASP A 388 61.94 22.47 9.52
N ALA A 389 62.35 21.20 9.66
CA ALA A 389 63.72 20.85 9.98
C ALA A 389 64.72 21.18 8.86
N ASP A 390 64.29 21.25 7.62
CA ASP A 390 65.16 21.37 6.44
C ASP A 390 65.09 22.75 5.78
N ASN A 391 63.88 23.37 5.77
CA ASN A 391 63.62 24.58 4.95
C ASN A 391 62.80 25.63 5.69
N HIS A 392 62.80 26.84 5.12
CA HIS A 392 61.91 27.93 5.47
C HIS A 392 61.20 28.45 4.23
N TRP A 393 60.00 29.06 4.40
CA TRP A 393 59.19 29.63 3.33
C TRP A 393 58.18 30.65 3.85
N HIS A 394 57.66 31.47 2.95
CA HIS A 394 56.44 32.25 3.20
C HIS A 394 55.24 31.44 2.74
N GLU A 395 54.17 31.38 3.53
CA GLU A 395 53.00 30.58 3.29
C GLU A 395 51.77 31.45 2.97
N CYS A 396 51.07 31.09 1.90
CA CYS A 396 49.74 31.57 1.62
C CYS A 396 48.71 30.81 2.46
N PRO A 397 47.59 31.40 2.90
CA PRO A 397 46.52 30.68 3.61
C PRO A 397 45.97 29.45 2.88
N CYS A 398 46.19 29.34 1.59
CA CYS A 398 45.85 28.15 0.79
C CYS A 398 46.88 26.99 0.91
N GLY A 399 47.96 27.20 1.62
CA GLY A 399 49.06 26.25 1.78
C GLY A 399 50.17 26.32 0.74
N ASP A 400 50.04 27.23 -0.25
CA ASP A 400 51.09 27.43 -1.25
C ASP A 400 52.29 28.12 -0.61
N LYS A 401 53.52 27.73 -1.04
CA LYS A 401 54.77 28.12 -0.45
C LYS A 401 55.60 28.96 -1.43
N LYS A 402 56.09 30.09 -0.98
CA LYS A 402 56.96 30.97 -1.73
C LYS A 402 58.31 31.16 -1.01
N ASP A 403 59.36 31.39 -1.78
CA ASP A 403 60.70 31.62 -1.29
C ASP A 403 61.26 30.48 -0.42
N THR A 404 60.83 29.23 -0.76
CA THR A 404 61.33 28.03 -0.07
C THR A 404 62.84 27.86 -0.27
N ALA A 405 63.56 27.83 0.83
CA ALA A 405 65.00 27.63 0.81
C ALA A 405 65.48 26.86 2.05
N ALA A 406 66.57 26.13 1.88
CA ALA A 406 67.23 25.44 3.00
C ALA A 406 67.77 26.42 4.05
N HIS A 407 67.85 25.98 5.30
CA HIS A 407 68.39 26.77 6.38
C HIS A 407 69.86 27.11 6.15
N SER A 408 70.22 28.36 6.45
CA SER A 408 71.57 28.81 6.49
C SER A 408 71.94 29.18 7.93
N PHE A 409 72.64 28.29 8.59
CA PHE A 409 72.91 28.39 10.01
C PHE A 409 74.14 29.26 10.30
N LYS A 410 74.12 29.97 11.40
CA LYS A 410 75.22 30.61 12.06
C LYS A 410 75.23 30.27 13.52
N TRP A 411 76.45 30.30 14.09
CA TRP A 411 76.57 30.11 15.54
C TRP A 411 76.19 31.43 16.25
N VAL A 412 75.27 31.28 17.23
CA VAL A 412 74.89 32.37 18.14
C VAL A 412 75.34 31.96 19.53
N ILE A 413 76.08 32.87 20.19
CA ILE A 413 76.53 32.65 21.53
C ILE A 413 75.44 33.00 22.52
N ASP A 414 74.98 32.03 23.28
CA ASP A 414 73.96 32.22 24.34
C ASP A 414 74.59 32.72 25.63
N LYS A 415 75.80 32.22 25.93
CA LYS A 415 76.55 32.63 27.11
C LYS A 415 78.03 32.63 26.78
N GLU A 416 78.65 33.72 27.07
CA GLU A 416 80.10 33.86 26.97
C GLU A 416 80.81 32.97 28.01
N PRO A 417 81.90 32.29 27.64
CA PRO A 417 82.67 31.54 28.59
C PRO A 417 83.38 32.46 29.58
N THR A 418 83.52 32.04 30.84
CA THR A 418 84.26 32.67 31.86
C THR A 418 85.38 31.77 32.38
N ALA A 419 86.32 32.26 33.20
CA ALA A 419 87.36 31.43 33.74
C ALA A 419 86.88 30.21 34.55
N THR A 420 85.61 30.17 34.98
CA THR A 420 85.03 29.13 35.82
C THR A 420 83.81 28.50 35.25
N ARG A 421 83.31 28.97 34.10
CA ARG A 421 82.05 28.39 33.45
C ARG A 421 82.26 28.28 31.95
N LYS A 422 81.79 27.12 31.40
CA LYS A 422 81.70 26.93 29.94
C LYS A 422 80.66 27.86 29.38
N GLY A 423 80.87 28.37 28.20
CA GLY A 423 79.85 29.07 27.41
C GLY A 423 78.91 28.10 26.75
N SER A 424 77.79 28.57 26.23
CA SER A 424 76.86 27.81 25.36
C SER A 424 76.58 28.63 24.09
N LYS A 425 76.41 27.91 23.02
CA LYS A 425 76.05 28.46 21.72
C LYS A 425 75.06 27.47 21.05
N HIS A 426 74.21 28.01 20.19
CA HIS A 426 73.34 27.22 19.31
C HIS A 426 73.48 27.68 17.86
N GLU A 427 73.04 26.83 16.97
CA GLU A 427 72.91 27.19 15.56
C GLU A 427 71.54 27.82 15.34
N GLU A 428 71.51 28.95 14.66
CA GLU A 428 70.28 29.67 14.32
C GLU A 428 70.28 30.01 12.84
N CYS A 429 69.22 29.77 12.14
CA CYS A 429 69.06 30.15 10.74
C CYS A 429 69.07 31.65 10.60
N THR A 430 69.93 32.18 9.72
CA THR A 430 70.16 33.66 9.52
C THR A 430 68.92 34.34 8.91
N VAL A 431 68.00 33.59 8.35
CA VAL A 431 66.79 34.10 7.66
C VAL A 431 65.56 34.00 8.55
N CYS A 432 65.22 32.82 9.03
CA CYS A 432 63.96 32.53 9.73
C CYS A 432 64.06 32.34 11.24
N GLY A 433 65.27 32.30 11.77
CA GLY A 433 65.54 32.15 13.21
C GLY A 433 65.30 30.69 13.73
N TYR A 434 65.15 29.74 12.89
CA TYR A 434 65.01 28.31 13.29
C TYR A 434 66.27 27.83 14.00
N LYS A 435 66.08 27.05 15.09
CA LYS A 435 67.17 26.63 15.99
C LYS A 435 67.30 25.12 16.00
#